data_0141a17aba831e7ac789dbf25b9c9c0e
#
_entry.id   0141a17aba831e7ac789dbf25b9c9c0e
#
_cell.length_a   1.000
_cell.length_b   1.000
_cell.length_c   1.000
_cell.angle_alpha   90.00
_cell.angle_beta   90.00
_cell.angle_gamma   90.00
#
_symmetry.space_group_name_H-M   'P 1'
#
loop_
_entity.id
_entity.type
_entity.pdbx_description
1 polymer ?
#
loop_
_entity_poly.entity_id
_entity_poly.type
_entity_poly.pdbx_seq_one_letter_code
_entity_poly.pdbx_strand_id
1 'polypeptide(L)'
;SVLKAFSELPECQALARGFDWAQDADGLASALIEHVKHLRKDHRDPAERKALRVLRLASPRGAQILATVADQLNDSDLITAFMAQDGGEIGRSVWMRTHSDNAARLFDVAESILNTGDIRGNKRLYDAFDVPCDDAPPFIWNDAIKKELEAQLTSAMRLGEPCEVVYVPLADEKKNGDTKTTHYLVVRFAGDQVTAVQVVNRNRKSFCYFPVRDATLVYAPDRK
;
A
#
# COMPACT_ATOMS: atom_id res chain seq x y z
N SER A 1 21.67 -3.05 3.53
CA SER A 1 21.09 -3.78 2.39
C SER A 1 19.56 -3.81 2.50
N VAL A 2 18.86 -3.91 1.38
CA VAL A 2 17.39 -3.98 1.28
C VAL A 2 16.83 -5.13 2.13
N LEU A 3 17.47 -6.30 2.10
CA LEU A 3 17.06 -7.48 2.87
C LEU A 3 17.13 -7.22 4.38
N LYS A 4 18.16 -6.52 4.85
CA LYS A 4 18.28 -6.16 6.27
C LYS A 4 17.15 -5.24 6.71
N ALA A 5 16.87 -4.16 5.95
CA ALA A 5 15.76 -3.27 6.24
C ALA A 5 14.41 -4.02 6.27
N PHE A 6 14.19 -4.95 5.33
CA PHE A 6 13.01 -5.79 5.32
C PHE A 6 12.90 -6.69 6.57
N SER A 7 14.00 -7.23 7.06
CA SER A 7 14.03 -8.10 8.25
C SER A 7 13.76 -7.35 9.56
N GLU A 8 13.89 -6.01 9.57
CA GLU A 8 13.59 -5.16 10.73
C GLU A 8 12.09 -4.93 10.94
N LEU A 9 11.26 -5.25 9.94
CA LEU A 9 9.81 -5.20 10.11
C LEU A 9 9.36 -6.13 11.24
N PRO A 10 8.37 -5.72 12.07
CA PRO A 10 7.91 -6.52 13.22
C PRO A 10 7.55 -7.96 12.86
N GLU A 11 6.88 -8.14 11.70
CA GLU A 11 6.46 -9.47 11.21
C GLU A 11 7.62 -10.30 10.68
N CYS A 12 8.75 -9.67 10.37
CA CYS A 12 9.94 -10.30 9.77
C CYS A 12 11.08 -10.49 10.78
N GLN A 13 10.93 -10.06 12.03
CA GLN A 13 12.00 -10.15 13.06
C GLN A 13 12.53 -11.58 13.28
N ALA A 14 11.69 -12.59 13.04
CA ALA A 14 12.13 -13.99 13.11
C ALA A 14 13.17 -14.34 12.03
N LEU A 15 13.19 -13.63 10.90
CA LEU A 15 14.21 -13.80 9.85
C LEU A 15 15.57 -13.28 10.31
N ALA A 16 15.59 -12.24 11.16
CA ALA A 16 16.83 -11.65 11.65
C ALA A 16 17.48 -12.47 12.75
N ARG A 17 16.69 -13.28 13.48
CA ARG A 17 17.20 -14.05 14.62
C ARG A 17 18.08 -15.20 14.18
N GLY A 18 19.34 -15.15 14.59
CA GLY A 18 20.31 -16.22 14.29
C GLY A 18 20.78 -16.26 12.83
N PHE A 19 20.43 -15.24 12.03
CA PHE A 19 20.93 -15.11 10.67
C PHE A 19 22.17 -14.21 10.62
N ASP A 20 23.23 -14.69 9.98
CA ASP A 20 24.46 -13.92 9.79
C ASP A 20 24.32 -13.00 8.56
N TRP A 21 24.17 -11.70 8.81
CA TRP A 21 24.06 -10.66 7.80
C TRP A 21 25.41 -10.16 7.26
N ALA A 22 26.53 -10.67 7.80
CA ALA A 22 27.88 -10.24 7.39
C ALA A 22 28.40 -11.03 6.18
N GLN A 23 27.61 -11.97 5.65
CA GLN A 23 27.97 -12.73 4.46
C GLN A 23 28.09 -11.85 3.22
N ASP A 24 28.89 -12.28 2.26
CA ASP A 24 28.98 -11.63 0.96
C ASP A 24 27.62 -11.66 0.20
N ALA A 25 27.47 -10.76 -0.76
CA ALA A 25 26.19 -10.60 -1.47
C ALA A 25 25.79 -11.87 -2.25
N ASP A 26 26.77 -12.64 -2.75
CA ASP A 26 26.52 -13.83 -3.58
C ASP A 26 26.03 -15.01 -2.74
N GLY A 27 26.54 -15.16 -1.51
CA GLY A 27 26.11 -16.19 -0.58
C GLY A 27 24.83 -15.86 0.20
N LEU A 28 24.57 -14.57 0.43
CA LEU A 28 23.52 -14.07 1.30
C LEU A 28 22.12 -14.56 0.92
N ALA A 29 21.78 -14.53 -0.38
CA ALA A 29 20.47 -14.95 -0.86
C ALA A 29 20.23 -16.45 -0.62
N SER A 30 21.20 -17.29 -0.96
CA SER A 30 21.12 -18.74 -0.75
C SER A 30 21.05 -19.11 0.72
N ALA A 31 21.86 -18.47 1.56
CA ALA A 31 21.84 -18.67 3.00
C ALA A 31 20.51 -18.25 3.62
N LEU A 32 19.92 -17.13 3.17
CA LEU A 32 18.61 -16.68 3.64
C LEU A 32 17.50 -17.65 3.24
N ILE A 33 17.51 -18.18 2.01
CA ILE A 33 16.54 -19.19 1.57
C ILE A 33 16.60 -20.42 2.47
N GLU A 34 17.80 -20.92 2.75
CA GLU A 34 17.97 -22.08 3.65
C GLU A 34 17.51 -21.76 5.07
N HIS A 35 17.86 -20.60 5.59
CA HIS A 35 17.40 -20.17 6.91
C HIS A 35 15.86 -20.11 6.99
N VAL A 36 15.19 -19.54 6.00
CA VAL A 36 13.72 -19.44 5.93
C VAL A 36 13.06 -20.82 5.87
N LYS A 37 13.65 -21.79 5.16
CA LYS A 37 13.12 -23.17 5.12
C LYS A 37 13.05 -23.83 6.49
N HIS A 38 13.96 -23.48 7.39
CA HIS A 38 14.02 -24.01 8.74
C HIS A 38 13.17 -23.23 9.76
N LEU A 39 12.63 -22.09 9.38
CA LEU A 39 11.73 -21.34 10.26
C LEU A 39 10.41 -22.08 10.45
N ARG A 40 9.86 -21.97 11.65
CA ARG A 40 8.51 -22.42 11.94
C ARG A 40 7.50 -21.66 11.08
N LYS A 41 6.41 -22.35 10.71
CA LYS A 41 5.38 -21.79 9.84
C LYS A 41 4.78 -20.47 10.38
N ASP A 42 4.55 -20.40 11.68
CA ASP A 42 4.01 -19.20 12.35
C ASP A 42 4.93 -17.98 12.26
N HIS A 43 6.23 -18.16 12.03
CA HIS A 43 7.19 -17.10 11.78
C HIS A 43 7.40 -16.83 10.27
N ARG A 44 7.35 -17.88 9.45
CA ARG A 44 7.58 -17.79 8.00
C ARG A 44 6.42 -17.13 7.27
N ASP A 45 5.18 -17.59 7.51
CA ASP A 45 4.01 -17.13 6.77
C ASP A 45 3.75 -15.61 6.86
N PRO A 46 3.95 -14.92 8.01
CA PRO A 46 3.85 -13.46 8.05
C PRO A 46 4.90 -12.76 7.19
N ALA A 47 6.14 -13.25 7.23
CA ALA A 47 7.25 -12.69 6.45
C ALA A 47 7.04 -12.89 4.94
N GLU A 48 6.59 -14.08 4.52
CA GLU A 48 6.25 -14.36 3.12
C GLU A 48 5.13 -13.45 2.61
N ARG A 49 4.07 -13.23 3.39
CA ARG A 49 3.00 -12.30 3.00
C ARG A 49 3.52 -10.88 2.83
N LYS A 50 4.43 -10.41 3.70
CA LYS A 50 5.05 -9.08 3.56
C LYS A 50 5.94 -9.01 2.33
N ALA A 51 6.72 -10.04 2.06
CA ALA A 51 7.57 -10.11 0.87
C ALA A 51 6.74 -10.07 -0.42
N LEU A 52 5.63 -10.80 -0.47
CA LEU A 52 4.71 -10.77 -1.62
C LEU A 52 4.12 -9.37 -1.85
N ARG A 53 3.75 -8.63 -0.80
CA ARG A 53 3.26 -7.24 -0.93
C ARG A 53 4.31 -6.33 -1.53
N VAL A 54 5.55 -6.41 -1.03
CA VAL A 54 6.70 -5.65 -1.56
C VAL A 54 6.95 -5.98 -3.03
N LEU A 55 6.98 -7.28 -3.39
CA LEU A 55 7.22 -7.73 -4.76
C LEU A 55 6.11 -7.30 -5.73
N ARG A 56 4.85 -7.31 -5.29
CA ARG A 56 3.74 -6.83 -6.12
C ARG A 56 3.88 -5.35 -6.46
N LEU A 57 4.26 -4.52 -5.49
CA LEU A 57 4.51 -3.09 -5.72
C LEU A 57 5.84 -2.82 -6.45
N ALA A 58 6.74 -3.78 -6.54
CA ALA A 58 7.92 -3.73 -7.39
C ALA A 58 7.65 -4.23 -8.83
N SER A 59 6.43 -4.69 -9.16
CA SER A 59 6.05 -4.98 -10.55
C SER A 59 5.99 -3.68 -11.38
N PRO A 60 6.06 -3.73 -12.73
CA PRO A 60 6.02 -2.50 -13.55
C PRO A 60 4.83 -1.58 -13.24
N ARG A 61 3.64 -2.15 -13.06
CA ARG A 61 2.46 -1.38 -12.69
C ARG A 61 2.51 -0.89 -11.24
N GLY A 62 2.94 -1.75 -10.33
CA GLY A 62 3.10 -1.40 -8.91
C GLY A 62 4.12 -0.28 -8.71
N ALA A 63 5.24 -0.33 -9.40
CA ALA A 63 6.29 0.68 -9.34
C ALA A 63 5.82 2.05 -9.86
N GLN A 64 5.05 2.07 -10.95
CA GLN A 64 4.42 3.30 -11.45
C GLN A 64 3.48 3.92 -10.40
N ILE A 65 2.62 3.10 -9.78
CA ILE A 65 1.70 3.56 -8.74
C ILE A 65 2.49 4.08 -7.55
N LEU A 66 3.51 3.32 -7.11
CA LEU A 66 4.32 3.68 -5.95
C LEU A 66 5.07 5.01 -6.16
N ALA A 67 5.62 5.24 -7.36
CA ALA A 67 6.27 6.50 -7.71
C ALA A 67 5.28 7.68 -7.66
N THR A 68 4.07 7.52 -8.24
CA THR A 68 3.04 8.57 -8.18
C THR A 68 2.59 8.86 -6.74
N VAL A 69 2.46 7.82 -5.92
CA VAL A 69 2.08 7.98 -4.51
C VAL A 69 3.21 8.62 -3.69
N ALA A 70 4.47 8.41 -4.06
CA ALA A 70 5.61 9.03 -3.39
C ALA A 70 5.58 10.57 -3.43
N ASP A 71 4.95 11.18 -4.44
CA ASP A 71 4.76 12.63 -4.52
C ASP A 71 3.94 13.16 -3.33
N GLN A 72 3.12 12.30 -2.69
CA GLN A 72 2.35 12.64 -1.48
C GLN A 72 3.21 12.69 -0.21
N LEU A 73 4.49 12.36 -0.26
CA LEU A 73 5.42 12.60 0.86
C LEU A 73 5.54 14.09 1.18
N ASN A 74 5.28 14.95 0.19
CA ASN A 74 5.33 16.41 0.29
C ASN A 74 6.69 16.95 0.81
N ASP A 75 7.77 16.20 0.56
CA ASP A 75 9.12 16.50 0.99
C ASP A 75 10.08 16.08 -0.13
N SER A 76 10.76 17.06 -0.74
CA SER A 76 11.66 16.85 -1.87
C SER A 76 12.85 15.96 -1.53
N ASP A 77 13.33 16.02 -0.29
CA ASP A 77 14.48 15.24 0.14
C ASP A 77 14.07 13.77 0.34
N LEU A 78 12.89 13.53 0.87
CA LEU A 78 12.33 12.18 0.99
C LEU A 78 12.02 11.57 -0.38
N ILE A 79 11.48 12.36 -1.32
CA ILE A 79 11.22 11.88 -2.69
C ILE A 79 12.55 11.53 -3.37
N THR A 80 13.56 12.38 -3.22
CA THR A 80 14.91 12.13 -3.76
C THR A 80 15.51 10.87 -3.14
N ALA A 81 15.42 10.71 -1.82
CA ALA A 81 15.91 9.53 -1.11
C ALA A 81 15.19 8.24 -1.55
N PHE A 82 13.88 8.31 -1.78
CA PHE A 82 13.09 7.21 -2.34
C PHE A 82 13.58 6.83 -3.74
N MET A 83 13.78 7.81 -4.63
CA MET A 83 14.20 7.57 -6.00
C MET A 83 15.63 7.02 -6.08
N ALA A 84 16.50 7.38 -5.14
CA ALA A 84 17.89 6.95 -5.06
C ALA A 84 18.12 5.58 -4.41
N GLN A 85 17.04 4.84 -4.06
CA GLN A 85 17.20 3.57 -3.37
C GLN A 85 17.91 2.52 -4.22
N ASP A 86 18.93 1.89 -3.62
CA ASP A 86 19.59 0.72 -4.19
C ASP A 86 18.61 -0.45 -4.34
N GLY A 87 18.86 -1.31 -5.34
CA GLY A 87 18.00 -2.48 -5.61
C GLY A 87 16.75 -2.16 -6.44
N GLY A 88 16.71 -0.99 -7.07
CA GLY A 88 15.67 -0.62 -8.03
C GLY A 88 14.27 -0.61 -7.42
N GLU A 89 13.30 -1.19 -8.14
CA GLU A 89 11.89 -1.19 -7.73
C GLU A 89 11.65 -1.92 -6.39
N ILE A 90 12.39 -2.98 -6.13
CA ILE A 90 12.30 -3.72 -4.86
C ILE A 90 12.84 -2.84 -3.73
N GLY A 91 13.99 -2.16 -3.93
CA GLY A 91 14.57 -1.25 -2.96
C GLY A 91 13.61 -0.12 -2.59
N ARG A 92 13.01 0.52 -3.59
CA ARG A 92 12.00 1.57 -3.41
C ARG A 92 10.76 1.06 -2.67
N SER A 93 10.28 -0.13 -3.01
CA SER A 93 9.12 -0.73 -2.34
C SER A 93 9.40 -1.05 -0.87
N VAL A 94 10.58 -1.60 -0.55
CA VAL A 94 11.01 -1.83 0.84
C VAL A 94 11.16 -0.51 1.59
N TRP A 95 11.84 0.48 0.98
CA TRP A 95 12.04 1.78 1.61
C TRP A 95 10.69 2.45 1.97
N MET A 96 9.75 2.49 1.03
CA MET A 96 8.42 3.04 1.29
C MET A 96 7.72 2.33 2.45
N ARG A 97 7.91 1.03 2.59
CA ARG A 97 7.30 0.26 3.68
C ARG A 97 7.96 0.48 5.04
N THR A 98 9.26 0.82 5.09
CA THR A 98 10.07 0.78 6.33
C THR A 98 10.53 2.14 6.82
N HIS A 99 10.51 3.17 5.96
CA HIS A 99 11.16 4.45 6.27
C HIS A 99 10.49 5.23 7.41
N SER A 100 9.16 5.35 7.37
CA SER A 100 8.37 6.08 8.37
C SER A 100 6.91 5.63 8.34
N ASP A 101 6.14 6.00 9.36
CA ASP A 101 4.70 5.70 9.41
C ASP A 101 3.95 6.33 8.23
N ASN A 102 4.33 7.55 7.83
CA ASN A 102 3.74 8.21 6.66
C ASN A 102 4.08 7.48 5.36
N ALA A 103 5.33 7.07 5.17
CA ALA A 103 5.73 6.28 4.01
C ALA A 103 5.02 4.91 3.99
N ALA A 104 4.93 4.23 5.13
CA ALA A 104 4.21 2.96 5.26
C ALA A 104 2.70 3.12 4.95
N ARG A 105 2.08 4.23 5.37
CA ARG A 105 0.70 4.58 5.01
C ARG A 105 0.54 4.74 3.50
N LEU A 106 1.47 5.42 2.84
CA LEU A 106 1.46 5.59 1.38
C LEU A 106 1.72 4.28 0.63
N PHE A 107 2.54 3.39 1.19
CA PHE A 107 2.69 2.02 0.68
C PHE A 107 1.34 1.27 0.67
N ASP A 108 0.56 1.36 1.76
CA ASP A 108 -0.76 0.74 1.84
C ASP A 108 -1.74 1.37 0.83
N VAL A 109 -1.68 2.69 0.60
CA VAL A 109 -2.46 3.37 -0.46
C VAL A 109 -2.11 2.83 -1.85
N ALA A 110 -0.82 2.72 -2.16
CA ALA A 110 -0.37 2.16 -3.44
C ALA A 110 -0.87 0.72 -3.65
N GLU A 111 -0.84 -0.09 -2.60
CA GLU A 111 -1.36 -1.46 -2.64
C GLU A 111 -2.88 -1.50 -2.89
N SER A 112 -3.66 -0.61 -2.25
CA SER A 112 -5.11 -0.52 -2.46
C SER A 112 -5.44 -0.16 -3.92
N ILE A 113 -4.69 0.75 -4.54
CA ILE A 113 -4.83 1.10 -5.95
C ILE A 113 -4.48 -0.09 -6.86
N LEU A 114 -3.37 -0.79 -6.58
CA LEU A 114 -2.96 -1.95 -7.35
C LEU A 114 -4.00 -3.08 -7.28
N ASN A 115 -4.51 -3.37 -6.09
CA ASN A 115 -5.57 -4.35 -5.86
C ASN A 115 -6.85 -4.00 -6.63
N THR A 116 -7.23 -2.73 -6.64
CA THR A 116 -8.40 -2.25 -7.40
C THR A 116 -8.21 -2.45 -8.90
N GLY A 117 -7.01 -2.21 -9.41
CA GLY A 117 -6.65 -2.49 -10.80
C GLY A 117 -6.77 -3.98 -11.15
N ASP A 118 -6.30 -4.85 -10.27
CA ASP A 118 -6.39 -6.31 -10.43
C ASP A 118 -7.86 -6.80 -10.39
N ILE A 119 -8.69 -6.26 -9.50
CA ILE A 119 -10.12 -6.58 -9.40
C ILE A 119 -10.83 -6.19 -10.70
N ARG A 120 -10.58 -4.99 -11.20
CA ARG A 120 -11.18 -4.50 -12.46
C ARG A 120 -10.71 -5.30 -13.68
N GLY A 121 -9.42 -5.62 -13.73
CA GLY A 121 -8.82 -6.43 -14.80
C GLY A 121 -9.39 -7.85 -14.87
N ASN A 122 -9.65 -8.45 -13.72
CA ASN A 122 -10.18 -9.80 -13.60
C ASN A 122 -11.73 -9.88 -13.60
N LYS A 123 -12.42 -8.79 -13.89
CA LYS A 123 -13.89 -8.69 -13.89
C LYS A 123 -14.53 -9.18 -12.58
N ARG A 124 -13.84 -9.02 -11.47
CA ARG A 124 -14.38 -9.33 -10.14
C ARG A 124 -15.37 -8.26 -9.72
N LEU A 125 -16.19 -8.58 -8.73
CA LEU A 125 -17.24 -7.70 -8.23
C LEU A 125 -16.72 -6.32 -7.85
N TYR A 126 -17.23 -5.32 -8.53
CA TYR A 126 -17.18 -3.90 -8.19
C TYR A 126 -18.48 -3.25 -8.66
N ASP A 127 -18.91 -2.24 -7.93
CA ASP A 127 -20.06 -1.45 -8.37
C ASP A 127 -19.58 -0.37 -9.36
N ALA A 128 -20.22 -0.32 -10.52
CA ALA A 128 -19.96 0.70 -11.52
C ALA A 128 -21.17 1.64 -11.60
N PHE A 129 -20.90 2.93 -11.59
CA PHE A 129 -21.90 3.96 -11.72
C PHE A 129 -21.59 4.79 -12.96
N ASP A 130 -22.52 4.87 -13.89
CA ASP A 130 -22.44 5.81 -14.98
C ASP A 130 -22.93 7.17 -14.49
N VAL A 131 -22.10 8.20 -14.65
CA VAL A 131 -22.52 9.57 -14.42
C VAL A 131 -23.03 10.09 -15.76
N PRO A 132 -24.34 10.23 -15.96
CA PRO A 132 -24.89 10.73 -17.20
C PRO A 132 -24.59 12.23 -17.30
N CYS A 133 -23.51 12.56 -17.97
CA CYS A 133 -23.13 13.93 -18.19
C CYS A 133 -22.40 14.05 -19.54
N ASP A 134 -23.08 14.57 -20.55
CA ASP A 134 -22.47 14.83 -21.85
C ASP A 134 -21.43 15.96 -21.75
N ASP A 135 -21.60 16.85 -20.75
CA ASP A 135 -20.73 17.98 -20.44
C ASP A 135 -20.17 17.86 -19.02
N ALA A 136 -19.58 16.70 -18.66
CA ALA A 136 -18.99 16.55 -17.35
C ALA A 136 -17.91 17.62 -17.13
N PRO A 137 -18.00 18.42 -16.06
CA PRO A 137 -16.95 19.38 -15.75
C PRO A 137 -15.62 18.67 -15.54
N PRO A 138 -14.50 19.34 -15.81
CA PRO A 138 -13.19 18.74 -15.55
C PRO A 138 -13.09 18.32 -14.08
N PHE A 139 -12.45 17.18 -13.84
CA PHE A 139 -12.22 16.73 -12.47
C PHE A 139 -11.33 17.74 -11.75
N ILE A 140 -11.85 18.33 -10.68
CA ILE A 140 -11.15 19.30 -9.85
C ILE A 140 -10.87 18.65 -8.49
N TRP A 141 -9.64 18.76 -8.02
CA TRP A 141 -9.23 18.30 -6.70
C TRP A 141 -8.43 19.39 -5.97
N ASN A 142 -8.81 19.67 -4.75
CA ASN A 142 -8.11 20.59 -3.84
C ASN A 142 -8.46 20.26 -2.37
N ASP A 143 -7.79 20.91 -1.43
CA ASP A 143 -7.96 20.66 0.01
C ASP A 143 -9.39 20.95 0.51
N ALA A 144 -10.10 21.90 -0.08
CA ALA A 144 -11.47 22.22 0.30
C ALA A 144 -12.41 21.07 -0.08
N ILE A 145 -12.30 20.56 -1.31
CA ILE A 145 -13.07 19.41 -1.82
C ILE A 145 -12.71 18.15 -1.01
N LYS A 146 -11.43 17.95 -0.70
CA LYS A 146 -10.98 16.84 0.15
C LYS A 146 -11.70 16.85 1.49
N LYS A 147 -11.65 17.97 2.22
CA LYS A 147 -12.26 18.12 3.54
C LYS A 147 -13.79 17.94 3.51
N GLU A 148 -14.43 18.48 2.49
CA GLU A 148 -15.88 18.32 2.31
C GLU A 148 -16.24 16.85 2.08
N LEU A 149 -15.51 16.15 1.19
CA LEU A 149 -15.73 14.75 0.89
C LEU A 149 -15.49 13.86 2.12
N GLU A 150 -14.41 14.12 2.88
CA GLU A 150 -14.13 13.41 4.14
C GLU A 150 -15.27 13.59 5.14
N ALA A 151 -15.81 14.79 5.29
CA ALA A 151 -16.93 15.06 6.18
C ALA A 151 -18.22 14.35 5.72
N GLN A 152 -18.54 14.42 4.43
CA GLN A 152 -19.71 13.77 3.86
C GLN A 152 -19.63 12.24 3.98
N LEU A 153 -18.48 11.63 3.67
CA LEU A 153 -18.27 10.19 3.79
C LEU A 153 -18.33 9.74 5.25
N THR A 154 -17.69 10.48 6.16
CA THR A 154 -17.75 10.19 7.60
C THR A 154 -19.19 10.15 8.10
N SER A 155 -20.00 11.12 7.67
CA SER A 155 -21.43 11.21 8.03
C SER A 155 -22.26 10.10 7.39
N ALA A 156 -22.11 9.90 6.07
CA ALA A 156 -22.90 8.92 5.32
C ALA A 156 -22.63 7.48 5.77
N MET A 157 -21.37 7.17 6.07
CA MET A 157 -20.93 5.85 6.55
C MET A 157 -21.13 5.69 8.06
N ARG A 158 -21.57 6.74 8.77
CA ARG A 158 -21.75 6.76 10.24
C ARG A 158 -20.50 6.33 11.00
N LEU A 159 -19.33 6.81 10.57
CA LEU A 159 -18.07 6.48 11.20
C LEU A 159 -17.94 7.19 12.55
N GLY A 160 -17.35 6.50 13.52
CA GLY A 160 -17.03 7.10 14.85
C GLY A 160 -15.85 8.08 14.81
N GLU A 161 -14.96 7.92 13.83
CA GLU A 161 -13.78 8.76 13.59
C GLU A 161 -13.80 9.28 12.14
N PRO A 162 -13.23 10.45 11.86
CA PRO A 162 -13.13 10.96 10.49
C PRO A 162 -12.39 9.99 9.57
N CYS A 163 -12.89 9.80 8.36
CA CYS A 163 -12.14 9.10 7.33
C CYS A 163 -11.06 10.01 6.72
N GLU A 164 -10.05 9.40 6.13
CA GLU A 164 -9.02 10.08 5.33
C GLU A 164 -9.24 9.75 3.85
N VAL A 165 -9.17 10.76 2.98
CA VAL A 165 -9.19 10.55 1.54
C VAL A 165 -7.83 10.91 0.95
N VAL A 166 -7.21 9.94 0.27
CA VAL A 166 -5.96 10.11 -0.46
C VAL A 166 -6.27 10.08 -1.96
N TYR A 167 -5.97 11.17 -2.64
CA TYR A 167 -6.16 11.30 -4.08
C TYR A 167 -4.88 10.98 -4.83
N VAL A 168 -4.99 10.11 -5.83
CA VAL A 168 -3.85 9.71 -6.68
C VAL A 168 -4.27 9.72 -8.15
N PRO A 169 -3.79 10.67 -8.96
CA PRO A 169 -3.97 10.66 -10.40
C PRO A 169 -2.95 9.71 -11.03
N LEU A 170 -3.39 8.73 -11.81
CA LEU A 170 -2.51 7.86 -12.59
C LEU A 170 -2.66 8.16 -14.08
N ALA A 171 -1.57 8.53 -14.71
CA ALA A 171 -1.49 8.71 -16.14
C ALA A 171 -1.21 7.36 -16.82
N ASP A 172 -2.06 6.96 -17.72
CA ASP A 172 -1.87 5.79 -18.58
C ASP A 172 -1.69 6.26 -20.02
N GLU A 173 -0.58 5.89 -20.66
CA GLU A 173 -0.39 6.13 -22.09
C GLU A 173 -1.26 5.15 -22.90
N LYS A 174 -2.04 5.69 -23.81
CA LYS A 174 -2.78 4.90 -24.80
C LYS A 174 -1.84 4.47 -25.92
N LYS A 175 -2.20 3.40 -26.62
CA LYS A 175 -1.45 2.89 -27.79
C LYS A 175 -1.26 3.92 -28.93
N ASN A 176 -2.08 4.96 -28.96
CA ASN A 176 -2.01 6.05 -29.93
C ASN A 176 -1.18 7.26 -29.46
N GLY A 177 -0.51 7.17 -28.30
CA GLY A 177 0.30 8.25 -27.74
C GLY A 177 -0.46 9.24 -26.86
N ASP A 178 -1.81 9.18 -26.81
CA ASP A 178 -2.58 10.03 -25.91
C ASP A 178 -2.40 9.58 -24.45
N THR A 179 -2.28 10.54 -23.56
CA THR A 179 -2.25 10.28 -22.12
C THR A 179 -3.66 10.35 -21.55
N LYS A 180 -4.03 9.31 -20.79
CA LYS A 180 -5.30 9.25 -20.08
C LYS A 180 -5.04 9.27 -18.59
N THR A 181 -5.69 10.16 -17.87
CA THR A 181 -5.63 10.18 -16.40
C THR A 181 -6.83 9.43 -15.82
N THR A 182 -6.53 8.45 -14.97
CA THR A 182 -7.52 7.78 -14.12
C THR A 182 -7.33 8.30 -12.70
N HIS A 183 -8.40 8.77 -12.09
CA HIS A 183 -8.39 9.37 -10.76
C HIS A 183 -8.77 8.31 -9.72
N TYR A 184 -7.92 8.09 -8.75
CA TYR A 184 -8.14 7.18 -7.63
C TYR A 184 -8.32 7.98 -6.35
N LEU A 185 -9.38 7.67 -5.62
CA LEU A 185 -9.66 8.21 -4.30
C LEU A 185 -9.66 7.02 -3.33
N VAL A 186 -8.62 6.89 -2.55
CA VAL A 186 -8.52 5.86 -1.52
C VAL A 186 -9.07 6.42 -0.22
N VAL A 187 -10.22 5.92 0.21
CA VAL A 187 -10.90 6.30 1.45
C VAL A 187 -10.46 5.35 2.54
N ARG A 188 -9.77 5.85 3.55
CA ARG A 188 -9.28 5.08 4.70
C ARG A 188 -10.11 5.41 5.93
N PHE A 189 -10.58 4.41 6.63
CA PHE A 189 -11.44 4.57 7.80
C PHE A 189 -11.21 3.48 8.83
N ALA A 190 -11.59 3.75 10.08
CA ALA A 190 -11.63 2.75 11.12
C ALA A 190 -12.77 1.76 10.86
N GLY A 191 -12.45 0.48 10.76
CA GLY A 191 -13.46 -0.58 10.68
C GLY A 191 -14.12 -0.82 12.04
N ASP A 192 -14.99 -1.83 12.10
CA ASP A 192 -15.63 -2.23 13.35
C ASP A 192 -14.61 -2.68 14.39
N GLN A 193 -14.92 -2.42 15.65
CA GLN A 193 -14.08 -2.87 16.76
C GLN A 193 -13.91 -4.39 16.73
N VAL A 194 -12.68 -4.83 16.75
CA VAL A 194 -12.32 -6.25 16.82
C VAL A 194 -11.70 -6.54 18.17
N THR A 195 -12.20 -7.57 18.83
CA THR A 195 -11.57 -8.10 20.04
C THR A 195 -10.72 -9.32 19.67
N ALA A 196 -9.42 -9.21 19.89
CA ALA A 196 -8.49 -10.31 19.71
C ALA A 196 -8.04 -10.85 21.07
N VAL A 197 -7.77 -12.13 21.12
CA VAL A 197 -7.28 -12.81 22.31
C VAL A 197 -5.89 -13.37 22.02
N GLN A 198 -4.95 -13.01 22.87
CA GLN A 198 -3.59 -13.51 22.80
C GLN A 198 -3.23 -14.23 24.10
N VAL A 199 -2.48 -15.32 23.98
CA VAL A 199 -1.89 -16.00 25.16
C VAL A 199 -0.46 -15.53 25.32
N VAL A 200 -0.19 -14.80 26.41
CA VAL A 200 1.14 -14.30 26.75
C VAL A 200 1.51 -14.88 28.11
N ASN A 201 2.63 -15.60 28.19
CA ASN A 201 3.10 -16.26 29.41
C ASN A 201 2.03 -17.13 30.07
N ARG A 202 1.32 -17.95 29.30
CA ARG A 202 0.19 -18.80 29.71
C ARG A 202 -1.05 -18.04 30.20
N ASN A 203 -1.06 -16.73 30.18
CA ASN A 203 -2.22 -15.91 30.56
C ASN A 203 -2.96 -15.44 29.31
N ARG A 204 -4.28 -15.51 29.35
CA ARG A 204 -5.15 -14.97 28.31
C ARG A 204 -5.25 -13.46 28.48
N LYS A 205 -4.85 -12.71 27.44
CA LYS A 205 -5.03 -11.26 27.35
C LYS A 205 -5.96 -10.94 26.19
N SER A 206 -6.97 -10.13 26.44
CA SER A 206 -7.85 -9.59 25.40
C SER A 206 -7.41 -8.15 25.10
N PHE A 207 -7.39 -7.79 23.85
CA PHE A 207 -7.21 -6.41 23.41
C PHE A 207 -8.21 -6.07 22.32
N CYS A 208 -8.66 -4.83 22.31
CA CYS A 208 -9.58 -4.32 21.32
C CYS A 208 -8.83 -3.36 20.40
N TYR A 209 -9.13 -3.41 19.13
CA TYR A 209 -8.59 -2.48 18.13
C TYR A 209 -9.58 -2.26 17.00
N PHE A 210 -9.40 -1.15 16.29
CA PHE A 210 -10.15 -0.83 15.09
C PHE A 210 -9.25 -1.07 13.88
N PRO A 211 -9.49 -2.10 13.08
CA PRO A 211 -8.69 -2.33 11.88
C PRO A 211 -8.91 -1.20 10.87
N VAL A 212 -7.85 -0.73 10.26
CA VAL A 212 -7.96 0.19 9.13
C VAL A 212 -8.54 -0.56 7.94
N ARG A 213 -9.57 0.03 7.31
CA ARG A 213 -10.18 -0.44 6.07
C ARG A 213 -10.02 0.61 4.99
N ASP A 214 -9.86 0.16 3.76
CA ASP A 214 -9.78 1.02 2.60
C ASP A 214 -10.94 0.71 1.64
N ALA A 215 -11.54 1.76 1.10
CA ALA A 215 -12.41 1.70 -0.07
C ALA A 215 -11.78 2.54 -1.18
N THR A 216 -11.75 2.05 -2.40
CA THR A 216 -11.18 2.78 -3.52
C THR A 216 -12.26 3.15 -4.53
N LEU A 217 -12.44 4.45 -4.73
CA LEU A 217 -13.27 4.99 -5.79
C LEU A 217 -12.38 5.29 -6.99
N VAL A 218 -12.87 4.96 -8.18
CA VAL A 218 -12.12 5.16 -9.42
C VAL A 218 -12.98 5.97 -10.40
N TYR A 219 -12.49 7.13 -10.78
CA TYR A 219 -13.12 7.95 -11.82
C TYR A 219 -12.26 7.94 -13.08
N ALA A 220 -12.86 7.52 -14.18
CA ALA A 220 -12.24 7.44 -15.49
C ALA A 220 -13.11 8.20 -16.50
N PRO A 221 -12.81 9.50 -16.76
CA PRO A 221 -13.71 10.39 -17.53
C PRO A 221 -13.98 9.93 -18.97
N ASP A 222 -13.08 9.16 -19.56
CA ASP A 222 -13.20 8.72 -20.96
C ASP A 222 -13.82 7.33 -21.13
N ARG A 223 -14.37 6.73 -20.09
CA ARG A 223 -15.14 5.50 -20.25
C ARG A 223 -16.63 5.86 -20.39
N LYS A 224 -17.06 5.90 -21.64
CA LYS A 224 -18.47 5.81 -22.00
C LYS A 224 -18.94 4.36 -21.98
#